data_5694308eebd20d2051c81c4ea65e1221
#
_entry.id   5694308eebd20d2051c81c4ea65e1221
#
_cell.length_a   1.000
_cell.length_b   1.000
_cell.length_c   1.000
_cell.angle_alpha   90.00
_cell.angle_beta   90.00
_cell.angle_gamma   90.00
#
_symmetry.space_group_name_H-M   'P 1'
#
loop_
_entity.id
_entity.type
_entity.pdbx_description
1 polymer ?
#
loop_
_entity_poly.entity_id
_entity_poly.type
_entity_poly.pdbx_seq_one_letter_code
_entity_poly.pdbx_strand_id
1 'polypeptide(L)'
;MGKTHKKIVMAGVCCLMISMLTGCGNDTTKITEGMQLVETLDYQGALTAFDEAEAQKENSRLIARGRGIASMGLTDYEQAVQYFTEALELSDGWVQNVDYDMNYYLAAAYRKNGQPAEAKKVYDAILGLKPEEKDSYFLRGSAELELGDYESAKADFD
;
A
#
# COMPACT_ATOMS: atom_id res chain seq x y z
N MET A 1 32.37 40.02 68.58
CA MET A 1 32.14 38.62 68.19
C MET A 1 30.78 38.55 67.46
N GLY A 2 30.78 38.66 66.19
CA GLY A 2 29.55 38.63 65.33
C GLY A 2 29.68 37.55 64.26
N LYS A 3 28.88 36.52 64.38
CA LYS A 3 28.82 35.45 63.37
C LYS A 3 27.91 35.88 62.27
N THR A 4 28.47 36.15 61.09
CA THR A 4 27.74 36.38 59.85
C THR A 4 27.29 35.05 59.34
N HIS A 5 25.97 34.80 59.34
CA HIS A 5 25.35 33.68 58.64
C HIS A 5 25.25 34.02 57.20
N LYS A 6 26.07 33.42 56.31
CA LYS A 6 25.89 33.41 54.89
C LYS A 6 24.66 32.56 54.55
N LYS A 7 23.61 33.23 54.11
CA LYS A 7 22.47 32.54 53.50
C LYS A 7 22.91 32.00 52.13
N ILE A 8 23.05 30.71 52.02
CA ILE A 8 23.20 30.03 50.73
C ILE A 8 21.83 30.03 50.09
N VAL A 9 21.69 30.85 49.07
CA VAL A 9 20.53 30.78 48.17
C VAL A 9 20.78 29.59 47.27
N MET A 10 20.14 28.50 47.59
CA MET A 10 20.11 27.31 46.75
C MET A 10 19.15 27.63 45.59
N ALA A 11 19.71 28.08 44.45
CA ALA A 11 18.98 28.17 43.20
C ALA A 11 18.61 26.75 42.80
N GLY A 12 17.35 26.41 43.01
CA GLY A 12 16.80 25.16 42.52
C GLY A 12 16.80 25.17 41.03
N VAL A 13 17.79 24.51 40.44
CA VAL A 13 17.70 24.09 39.02
C VAL A 13 16.60 23.05 38.96
N CYS A 14 15.40 23.54 38.68
CA CYS A 14 14.29 22.69 38.29
C CYS A 14 14.64 22.11 36.92
N CYS A 15 15.42 21.00 36.92
CA CYS A 15 15.54 20.13 35.78
C CYS A 15 14.13 19.66 35.48
N LEU A 16 13.47 20.35 34.55
CA LEU A 16 12.36 19.80 33.81
C LEU A 16 12.86 18.57 33.05
N MET A 17 12.89 17.46 33.74
CA MET A 17 12.82 16.15 33.12
C MET A 17 11.48 16.13 32.42
N ILE A 18 11.47 16.65 31.17
CA ILE A 18 10.48 16.24 30.19
C ILE A 18 10.79 14.77 29.99
N SER A 19 10.20 13.94 30.86
CA SER A 19 10.00 12.55 30.56
C SER A 19 9.27 12.54 29.24
N MET A 20 9.99 12.27 28.16
CA MET A 20 9.41 11.71 26.98
C MET A 20 8.77 10.40 27.43
N LEU A 21 7.56 10.50 27.94
CA LEU A 21 6.60 9.43 27.83
C LEU A 21 6.41 9.25 26.31
N THR A 22 7.30 8.47 25.71
CA THR A 22 6.93 7.70 24.53
C THR A 22 5.81 6.82 25.00
N GLY A 23 4.60 7.40 24.97
CA GLY A 23 3.40 6.60 25.12
C GLY A 23 3.49 5.49 24.09
N CYS A 24 3.34 4.25 24.52
CA CYS A 24 2.76 3.20 23.71
C CYS A 24 1.31 3.62 23.40
N GLY A 25 1.15 4.73 22.69
CA GLY A 25 -0.02 5.04 21.90
C GLY A 25 0.19 4.33 20.57
N ASN A 26 -0.84 3.76 20.02
CA ASN A 26 -0.87 3.33 18.64
C ASN A 26 -0.24 4.41 17.78
N ASP A 27 1.06 4.30 17.50
CA ASP A 27 1.68 5.04 16.40
C ASP A 27 1.05 4.46 15.13
N THR A 28 -0.12 5.02 14.79
CA THR A 28 -0.69 4.79 13.46
C THR A 28 0.32 5.38 12.50
N THR A 29 0.99 4.50 11.79
CA THR A 29 1.91 4.93 10.74
C THR A 29 1.15 5.74 9.71
N LYS A 30 1.82 6.59 8.94
CA LYS A 30 1.20 7.33 7.85
C LYS A 30 0.62 6.40 6.79
N ILE A 31 1.21 5.22 6.62
CA ILE A 31 0.63 4.15 5.81
C ILE A 31 -0.77 3.76 6.34
N THR A 32 -0.91 3.56 7.64
CA THR A 32 -2.21 3.22 8.24
C THR A 32 -3.24 4.33 8.05
N GLU A 33 -2.83 5.59 8.24
CA GLU A 33 -3.69 6.76 7.98
C GLU A 33 -4.13 6.81 6.52
N GLY A 34 -3.19 6.65 5.59
CA GLY A 34 -3.48 6.60 4.15
C GLY A 34 -4.46 5.49 3.78
N MET A 35 -4.30 4.30 4.36
CA MET A 35 -5.24 3.18 4.12
C MET A 35 -6.63 3.45 4.70
N GLN A 36 -6.74 4.11 5.85
CA GLN A 36 -8.05 4.54 6.40
C GLN A 36 -8.74 5.57 5.49
N LEU A 37 -7.96 6.49 4.90
CA LEU A 37 -8.48 7.45 3.93
C LEU A 37 -8.97 6.76 2.65
N VAL A 38 -8.26 5.72 2.19
CA VAL A 38 -8.74 4.86 1.09
C VAL A 38 -10.08 4.21 1.44
N GLU A 39 -10.25 3.66 2.64
CA GLU A 39 -11.52 3.04 3.09
C GLU A 39 -12.67 4.04 3.12
N THR A 40 -12.39 5.31 3.43
CA THR A 40 -13.39 6.39 3.41
C THR A 40 -13.52 7.08 2.05
N LEU A 41 -12.87 6.55 1.02
CA LEU A 41 -12.86 7.04 -0.37
C LEU A 41 -12.24 8.44 -0.53
N ASP A 42 -11.46 8.90 0.44
CA ASP A 42 -10.63 10.10 0.31
C ASP A 42 -9.28 9.76 -0.29
N TYR A 43 -9.28 9.43 -1.58
CA TYR A 43 -8.09 8.99 -2.30
C TYR A 43 -7.01 10.08 -2.41
N GLN A 44 -7.40 11.34 -2.51
CA GLN A 44 -6.44 12.44 -2.57
C GLN A 44 -5.76 12.67 -1.21
N GLY A 45 -6.52 12.60 -0.13
CA GLY A 45 -5.99 12.61 1.23
C GLY A 45 -5.06 11.42 1.47
N ALA A 46 -5.43 10.23 0.95
CA ALA A 46 -4.60 9.04 1.04
C ALA A 46 -3.24 9.22 0.37
N LEU A 47 -3.19 9.78 -0.85
CA LEU A 47 -1.92 10.07 -1.53
C LEU A 47 -1.04 11.01 -0.70
N THR A 48 -1.63 12.04 -0.09
CA THR A 48 -0.90 12.97 0.79
C THR A 48 -0.31 12.24 2.01
N ALA A 49 -1.07 11.35 2.64
CA ALA A 49 -0.59 10.54 3.77
C ALA A 49 0.55 9.59 3.34
N PHE A 50 0.47 9.00 2.14
CA PHE A 50 1.55 8.17 1.61
C PHE A 50 2.81 8.99 1.27
N ASP A 51 2.69 10.26 0.85
CA ASP A 51 3.84 11.15 0.67
C ASP A 51 4.52 11.46 2.01
N GLU A 52 3.73 11.65 3.07
CA GLU A 52 4.26 11.81 4.43
C GLU A 52 4.92 10.53 4.95
N ALA A 53 4.36 9.35 4.64
CA ALA A 53 4.94 8.05 4.98
C ALA A 53 6.32 7.87 4.32
N GLU A 54 6.44 8.24 3.05
CA GLU A 54 7.71 8.20 2.32
C GLU A 54 8.76 9.14 2.94
N ALA A 55 8.36 10.37 3.29
CA ALA A 55 9.22 11.33 3.98
C ALA A 55 9.71 10.80 5.36
N GLN A 56 8.91 9.98 6.03
CA GLN A 56 9.25 9.29 7.28
C GLN A 56 10.00 7.98 7.07
N LYS A 57 10.27 7.60 5.82
CA LYS A 57 10.96 6.35 5.43
C LYS A 57 10.25 5.10 5.93
N GLU A 58 8.94 5.12 5.93
CA GLU A 58 8.13 3.94 6.19
C GLU A 58 8.31 2.90 5.05
N ASN A 59 7.63 1.77 5.14
CA ASN A 59 7.80 0.67 4.19
C ASN A 59 7.40 1.05 2.76
N SER A 60 8.38 1.22 1.86
CA SER A 60 8.20 1.67 0.48
C SER A 60 7.25 0.77 -0.32
N ARG A 61 7.30 -0.54 -0.11
CA ARG A 61 6.41 -1.50 -0.78
C ARG A 61 4.94 -1.28 -0.41
N LEU A 62 4.67 -1.05 0.88
CA LEU A 62 3.31 -0.78 1.35
C LEU A 62 2.82 0.60 0.90
N ILE A 63 3.72 1.59 0.82
CA ILE A 63 3.43 2.92 0.27
C ILE A 63 3.03 2.79 -1.20
N ALA A 64 3.83 2.12 -2.01
CA ALA A 64 3.54 1.91 -3.43
C ALA A 64 2.19 1.16 -3.62
N ARG A 65 1.93 0.10 -2.82
CA ARG A 65 0.63 -0.58 -2.82
C ARG A 65 -0.51 0.38 -2.51
N GLY A 66 -0.38 1.19 -1.47
CA GLY A 66 -1.42 2.14 -1.06
C GLY A 66 -1.69 3.21 -2.13
N ARG A 67 -0.63 3.78 -2.70
CA ARG A 67 -0.72 4.73 -3.82
C ARG A 67 -1.41 4.11 -5.04
N GLY A 68 -1.09 2.86 -5.37
CA GLY A 68 -1.76 2.13 -6.45
C GLY A 68 -3.27 2.01 -6.21
N ILE A 69 -3.71 1.66 -5.00
CA ILE A 69 -5.13 1.57 -4.65
C ILE A 69 -5.80 2.94 -4.73
N ALA A 70 -5.16 4.00 -4.21
CA ALA A 70 -5.69 5.36 -4.28
C ALA A 70 -5.81 5.84 -5.74
N SER A 71 -4.83 5.56 -6.58
CA SER A 71 -4.86 5.87 -8.03
C SER A 71 -5.99 5.13 -8.75
N MET A 72 -6.24 3.85 -8.41
CA MET A 72 -7.43 3.12 -8.90
C MET A 72 -8.73 3.84 -8.55
N GLY A 73 -8.85 4.33 -7.31
CA GLY A 73 -10.01 5.08 -6.84
C GLY A 73 -10.20 6.42 -7.55
N LEU A 74 -9.10 7.07 -7.94
CA LEU A 74 -9.10 8.30 -8.74
C LEU A 74 -9.27 8.04 -10.24
N THR A 75 -9.40 6.79 -10.66
CA THR A 75 -9.45 6.36 -12.08
C THR A 75 -8.18 6.67 -12.87
N ASP A 76 -7.07 6.94 -12.19
CA ASP A 76 -5.75 7.08 -12.79
C ASP A 76 -5.09 5.70 -12.92
N TYR A 77 -5.57 4.95 -13.89
CA TYR A 77 -5.16 3.55 -14.06
C TYR A 77 -3.72 3.41 -14.53
N GLU A 78 -3.19 4.40 -15.23
CA GLU A 78 -1.79 4.41 -15.65
C GLU A 78 -0.86 4.51 -14.43
N GLN A 79 -1.14 5.44 -13.50
CA GLN A 79 -0.39 5.56 -12.26
C GLN A 79 -0.57 4.32 -11.36
N ALA A 80 -1.78 3.77 -11.33
CA ALA A 80 -2.02 2.54 -10.58
C ALA A 80 -1.15 1.37 -11.07
N VAL A 81 -1.03 1.18 -12.39
CA VAL A 81 -0.13 0.18 -12.98
C VAL A 81 1.31 0.41 -12.55
N GLN A 82 1.80 1.66 -12.59
CA GLN A 82 3.17 1.99 -12.17
C GLN A 82 3.42 1.64 -10.71
N TYR A 83 2.54 2.06 -9.80
CA TYR A 83 2.69 1.82 -8.37
C TYR A 83 2.56 0.35 -7.99
N PHE A 84 1.66 -0.42 -8.60
CA PHE A 84 1.58 -1.85 -8.33
C PHE A 84 2.80 -2.60 -8.87
N THR A 85 3.33 -2.17 -10.02
CA THR A 85 4.57 -2.73 -10.56
C THR A 85 5.74 -2.46 -9.61
N GLU A 86 5.90 -1.21 -9.15
CA GLU A 86 6.90 -0.82 -8.15
C GLU A 86 6.77 -1.66 -6.87
N ALA A 87 5.55 -1.83 -6.35
CA ALA A 87 5.32 -2.62 -5.15
C ALA A 87 5.72 -4.09 -5.32
N LEU A 88 5.55 -4.66 -6.50
CA LEU A 88 5.97 -6.02 -6.82
C LEU A 88 7.50 -6.12 -7.01
N GLU A 89 8.14 -5.12 -7.60
CA GLU A 89 9.60 -5.05 -7.74
C GLU A 89 10.31 -4.93 -6.39
N LEU A 90 9.67 -4.27 -5.41
CA LEU A 90 10.15 -4.17 -4.03
C LEU A 90 9.88 -5.42 -3.18
N SER A 91 9.35 -6.49 -3.79
CA SER A 91 9.18 -7.78 -3.11
C SER A 91 10.54 -8.42 -2.80
N ASP A 92 10.62 -9.09 -1.66
CA ASP A 92 11.81 -9.81 -1.21
C ASP A 92 12.03 -11.16 -1.93
N GLY A 93 11.21 -11.45 -2.94
CA GLY A 93 11.24 -12.69 -3.71
C GLY A 93 10.53 -13.87 -3.06
N TRP A 94 9.98 -13.70 -1.84
CA TRP A 94 9.09 -14.68 -1.23
C TRP A 94 7.64 -14.35 -1.60
N VAL A 95 6.95 -15.30 -2.22
CA VAL A 95 5.54 -15.12 -2.57
C VAL A 95 4.68 -15.09 -1.31
N GLN A 96 4.10 -13.95 -1.03
CA GLN A 96 3.24 -13.71 0.13
C GLN A 96 1.79 -13.46 -0.33
N ASN A 97 0.83 -13.50 0.61
CA ASN A 97 -0.56 -13.14 0.29
C ASN A 97 -0.69 -11.73 -0.29
N VAL A 98 0.13 -10.80 0.19
CA VAL A 98 0.19 -9.42 -0.34
C VAL A 98 0.60 -9.39 -1.81
N ASP A 99 1.48 -10.30 -2.28
CA ASP A 99 1.89 -10.38 -3.70
C ASP A 99 0.73 -10.81 -4.59
N TYR A 100 -0.11 -11.73 -4.11
CA TYR A 100 -1.32 -12.13 -4.83
C TYR A 100 -2.31 -10.96 -4.93
N ASP A 101 -2.58 -10.26 -3.84
CA ASP A 101 -3.45 -9.08 -3.85
C ASP A 101 -2.93 -8.02 -4.83
N MET A 102 -1.63 -7.72 -4.80
CA MET A 102 -1.04 -6.75 -5.70
C MET A 102 -1.12 -7.17 -7.17
N ASN A 103 -0.93 -8.46 -7.47
CA ASN A 103 -1.10 -8.97 -8.83
C ASN A 103 -2.55 -8.85 -9.31
N TYR A 104 -3.55 -9.11 -8.46
CA TYR A 104 -4.95 -8.88 -8.80
C TYR A 104 -5.25 -7.41 -9.07
N TYR A 105 -4.75 -6.50 -8.22
CA TYR A 105 -4.89 -5.06 -8.45
C TYR A 105 -4.19 -4.61 -9.72
N LEU A 106 -2.98 -5.10 -9.99
CA LEU A 106 -2.22 -4.81 -11.21
C LEU A 106 -2.99 -5.26 -12.45
N ALA A 107 -3.51 -6.48 -12.46
CA ALA A 107 -4.30 -6.99 -13.57
C ALA A 107 -5.59 -6.18 -13.79
N ALA A 108 -6.27 -5.80 -12.69
CA ALA A 108 -7.44 -4.93 -12.77
C ALA A 108 -7.08 -3.54 -13.32
N ALA A 109 -5.95 -2.96 -12.90
CA ALA A 109 -5.45 -1.69 -13.41
C ALA A 109 -5.15 -1.78 -14.91
N TYR A 110 -4.47 -2.84 -15.37
CA TYR A 110 -4.23 -3.08 -16.79
C TYR A 110 -5.54 -3.13 -17.60
N ARG A 111 -6.52 -3.90 -17.15
CA ARG A 111 -7.81 -3.97 -17.87
C ARG A 111 -8.49 -2.61 -17.94
N LYS A 112 -8.56 -1.89 -16.82
CA LYS A 112 -9.15 -0.54 -16.77
C LYS A 112 -8.39 0.48 -17.62
N ASN A 113 -7.08 0.27 -17.77
CA ASN A 113 -6.22 1.08 -18.64
C ASN A 113 -6.27 0.64 -20.13
N GLY A 114 -7.19 -0.26 -20.50
CA GLY A 114 -7.34 -0.73 -21.89
C GLY A 114 -6.23 -1.69 -22.33
N GLN A 115 -5.59 -2.39 -21.42
CA GLN A 115 -4.48 -3.32 -21.66
C GLN A 115 -4.86 -4.76 -21.22
N PRO A 116 -5.94 -5.36 -21.80
CA PRO A 116 -6.41 -6.68 -21.38
C PRO A 116 -5.39 -7.80 -21.65
N ALA A 117 -4.51 -7.64 -22.64
CA ALA A 117 -3.46 -8.61 -22.91
C ALA A 117 -2.43 -8.70 -21.77
N GLU A 118 -2.08 -7.56 -21.15
CA GLU A 118 -1.18 -7.55 -20.00
C GLU A 118 -1.87 -8.12 -18.76
N ALA A 119 -3.13 -7.81 -18.55
CA ALA A 119 -3.92 -8.41 -17.48
C ALA A 119 -3.98 -9.94 -17.58
N LYS A 120 -4.23 -10.46 -18.80
CA LYS A 120 -4.22 -11.90 -19.07
C LYS A 120 -2.90 -12.55 -18.64
N LYS A 121 -1.76 -11.95 -18.97
CA LYS A 121 -0.44 -12.47 -18.57
C LYS A 121 -0.30 -12.57 -17.05
N VAL A 122 -0.83 -11.59 -16.31
CA VAL A 122 -0.80 -11.61 -14.85
C VAL A 122 -1.65 -12.77 -14.31
N TYR A 123 -2.86 -12.98 -14.85
CA TYR A 123 -3.71 -14.12 -14.45
C TYR A 123 -3.08 -15.46 -14.84
N ASP A 124 -2.43 -15.57 -16.00
CA ASP A 124 -1.68 -16.76 -16.40
C ASP A 124 -0.57 -17.09 -15.38
N ALA A 125 0.13 -16.07 -14.88
CA ALA A 125 1.15 -16.24 -13.85
C ALA A 125 0.56 -16.70 -12.51
N ILE A 126 -0.57 -16.12 -12.08
CA ILE A 126 -1.28 -16.54 -10.87
C ILE A 126 -1.70 -18.01 -10.99
N LEU A 127 -2.33 -18.38 -12.08
CA LEU A 127 -2.80 -19.75 -12.35
C LEU A 127 -1.66 -20.76 -12.51
N GLY A 128 -0.49 -20.31 -12.97
CA GLY A 128 0.72 -21.13 -12.97
C GLY A 128 1.18 -21.52 -11.57
N LEU A 129 0.91 -20.70 -10.57
CA LEU A 129 1.25 -20.94 -9.17
C LEU A 129 0.09 -21.57 -8.38
N LYS A 130 -1.15 -21.23 -8.72
CA LYS A 130 -2.39 -21.68 -8.07
C LYS A 130 -3.42 -22.14 -9.13
N PRO A 131 -3.27 -23.34 -9.67
CA PRO A 131 -4.18 -23.84 -10.71
C PRO A 131 -5.64 -23.99 -10.26
N GLU A 132 -5.89 -24.00 -8.95
CA GLU A 132 -7.24 -24.12 -8.36
C GLU A 132 -7.93 -22.77 -8.12
N GLU A 133 -7.28 -21.65 -8.45
CA GLU A 133 -7.79 -20.30 -8.16
C GLU A 133 -8.89 -19.90 -9.15
N LYS A 134 -10.15 -20.15 -8.77
CA LYS A 134 -11.32 -19.95 -9.64
C LYS A 134 -11.52 -18.51 -10.06
N ASP A 135 -11.25 -17.56 -9.18
CA ASP A 135 -11.41 -16.13 -9.50
C ASP A 135 -10.46 -15.71 -10.61
N SER A 136 -9.25 -16.29 -10.66
CA SER A 136 -8.29 -16.01 -11.71
C SER A 136 -8.74 -16.52 -13.08
N TYR A 137 -9.40 -17.68 -13.15
CA TYR A 137 -10.02 -18.15 -14.40
C TYR A 137 -11.11 -17.19 -14.86
N PHE A 138 -12.03 -16.83 -13.98
CA PHE A 138 -13.12 -15.90 -14.32
C PHE A 138 -12.58 -14.53 -14.80
N LEU A 139 -11.55 -14.00 -14.14
CA LEU A 139 -10.96 -12.71 -14.49
C LEU A 139 -10.12 -12.79 -15.77
N ARG A 140 -9.45 -13.92 -16.03
CA ARG A 140 -8.74 -14.17 -17.29
C ARG A 140 -9.71 -14.29 -18.45
N GLY A 141 -10.77 -15.09 -18.30
CA GLY A 141 -11.83 -15.20 -19.30
C GLY A 141 -12.47 -13.86 -19.62
N SER A 142 -12.63 -12.99 -18.61
CA SER A 142 -13.09 -11.61 -18.85
C SER A 142 -12.11 -10.79 -19.68
N ALA A 143 -10.81 -10.93 -19.46
CA ALA A 143 -9.79 -10.26 -20.28
C ALA A 143 -9.75 -10.85 -21.71
N GLU A 144 -9.94 -12.15 -21.86
CA GLU A 144 -10.04 -12.83 -23.17
C GLU A 144 -11.25 -12.37 -23.98
N LEU A 145 -12.40 -12.15 -23.33
CA LEU A 145 -13.54 -11.52 -24.00
C LEU A 145 -13.21 -10.14 -24.54
N GLU A 146 -12.51 -9.32 -23.79
CA GLU A 146 -12.07 -7.98 -24.22
C GLU A 146 -11.09 -8.06 -25.40
N LEU A 147 -10.34 -9.15 -25.53
CA LEU A 147 -9.45 -9.45 -26.64
C LEU A 147 -10.16 -10.08 -27.85
N GLY A 148 -11.43 -10.48 -27.71
CA GLY A 148 -12.20 -11.19 -28.73
C GLY A 148 -11.87 -12.69 -28.81
N ASP A 149 -11.14 -13.24 -27.86
CA ASP A 149 -10.84 -14.67 -27.76
C ASP A 149 -11.98 -15.41 -27.02
N TYR A 150 -13.07 -15.61 -27.74
CA TYR A 150 -14.30 -16.21 -27.16
C TYR A 150 -14.14 -17.69 -26.81
N GLU A 151 -13.28 -18.42 -27.50
CA GLU A 151 -13.05 -19.85 -27.23
C GLU A 151 -12.29 -20.05 -25.91
N SER A 152 -11.21 -19.28 -25.70
CA SER A 152 -10.48 -19.32 -24.43
C SER A 152 -11.34 -18.83 -23.26
N ALA A 153 -12.04 -17.71 -23.45
CA ALA A 153 -12.94 -17.17 -22.43
C ALA A 153 -14.01 -18.17 -22.00
N LYS A 154 -14.60 -18.91 -22.96
CA LYS A 154 -15.58 -19.94 -22.65
C LYS A 154 -14.96 -21.08 -21.81
N ALA A 155 -13.74 -21.52 -22.17
CA ALA A 155 -13.06 -22.58 -21.45
C ALA A 155 -12.74 -22.17 -20.01
N ASP A 156 -12.49 -20.89 -19.76
CA ASP A 156 -12.21 -20.34 -18.43
C ASP A 156 -13.47 -20.16 -17.57
N PHE A 157 -14.66 -20.05 -18.20
CA PHE A 157 -15.93 -19.92 -17.46
C PHE A 157 -16.61 -21.26 -17.17
N ASP A 158 -16.25 -22.36 -17.87
CA ASP A 158 -16.81 -23.69 -17.71
C ASP A 158 -16.17 -24.45 -16.53
#